data_dd01acd45dc05d66f5c7a321fc6033f1
#
_entry.id   dd01acd45dc05d66f5c7a321fc6033f1
#
_cell.length_a   1.000
_cell.length_b   1.000
_cell.length_c   1.000
_cell.angle_alpha   90.00
_cell.angle_beta   90.00
_cell.angle_gamma   90.00
#
_symmetry.space_group_name_H-M   'P 1'
#
loop_
_entity.id
_entity.type
_entity.pdbx_description
1 polymer ?
#
loop_
_entity_poly.entity_id
_entity_poly.type
_entity_poly.pdbx_seq_one_letter_code
_entity_poly.pdbx_strand_id
1 'polypeptide(L)'
;MTERFVNLFFALLLAAATLFVVLRPHDPAPPEPAPVPPVPATSSVRLLFAGDLMQHMPQVQAARTADGFDYTTCFRYVRDRFRRADLAVVNLETTLCATGNYAGYPCFRSPVSLADALRDLGVNVALLANNHCCDGGLRGVRTTVDALDERGIRHTGMFSDSTDYQTNNPLYLERNGIRIALVNYTYSTNGLPVPRPALVNPLDTVRMAADLARIDRDSVDCIVACVHWGNEYERHPDAQQRRMAGFLRRHG
;
A
#
# COMPACT_ATOMS: atom_id res chain seq x y z
N MET A 1 45.31 85.98 -12.84
CA MET A 1 43.93 85.97 -12.33
C MET A 1 43.07 84.78 -12.79
N THR A 2 43.51 84.02 -13.72
CA THR A 2 42.74 82.92 -14.33
C THR A 2 42.71 81.58 -13.53
N GLU A 3 43.80 81.14 -12.93
CA GLU A 3 43.86 79.89 -12.22
C GLU A 3 42.98 79.86 -10.91
N ARG A 4 42.96 80.94 -10.17
CA ARG A 4 42.17 80.98 -8.94
C ARG A 4 40.67 80.97 -9.23
N PHE A 5 40.19 81.52 -10.33
CA PHE A 5 38.80 81.46 -10.75
C PHE A 5 38.41 80.07 -11.22
N VAL A 6 39.27 79.34 -11.94
CA VAL A 6 39.05 77.98 -12.41
C VAL A 6 38.94 77.04 -11.20
N ASN A 7 39.86 77.12 -10.25
CA ASN A 7 39.85 76.31 -9.04
C ASN A 7 38.63 76.54 -8.15
N LEU A 8 38.16 77.80 -8.03
CA LEU A 8 36.95 78.11 -7.31
C LEU A 8 35.70 77.58 -8.00
N PHE A 9 35.65 77.63 -9.34
CA PHE A 9 34.55 77.07 -10.13
C PHE A 9 34.44 75.53 -9.99
N PHE A 10 35.58 74.85 -10.05
CA PHE A 10 35.63 73.38 -9.85
C PHE A 10 35.24 73.02 -8.38
N ALA A 11 35.70 73.74 -7.39
CA ALA A 11 35.32 73.51 -6.00
C ALA A 11 33.82 73.69 -5.76
N LEU A 12 33.20 74.69 -6.38
CA LEU A 12 31.77 74.91 -6.30
C LEU A 12 30.94 73.87 -7.04
N LEU A 13 31.44 73.40 -8.19
CA LEU A 13 30.82 72.32 -8.94
C LEU A 13 30.88 70.99 -8.16
N LEU A 14 32.02 70.69 -7.50
CA LEU A 14 32.17 69.49 -6.65
C LEU A 14 31.23 69.60 -5.43
N ALA A 15 31.14 70.78 -4.78
CA ALA A 15 30.25 70.96 -3.65
C ALA A 15 28.77 70.89 -4.03
N ALA A 16 28.38 71.40 -5.22
CA ALA A 16 27.03 71.23 -5.74
C ALA A 16 26.70 69.77 -6.10
N ALA A 17 27.66 69.04 -6.70
CA ALA A 17 27.47 67.63 -7.01
C ALA A 17 27.34 66.78 -5.75
N THR A 18 28.14 67.06 -4.70
CA THR A 18 28.05 66.34 -3.41
C THR A 18 26.73 66.66 -2.70
N LEU A 19 26.30 67.94 -2.74
CA LEU A 19 25.03 68.34 -2.15
C LEU A 19 23.82 67.71 -2.89
N PHE A 20 23.92 67.55 -4.21
CA PHE A 20 22.88 66.88 -5.01
C PHE A 20 22.80 65.36 -4.72
N VAL A 21 23.93 64.71 -4.46
CA VAL A 21 23.97 63.28 -4.06
C VAL A 21 23.42 63.09 -2.65
N VAL A 22 23.73 64.00 -1.72
CA VAL A 22 23.26 63.94 -0.32
C VAL A 22 21.78 64.31 -0.18
N LEU A 23 21.27 65.17 -1.05
CA LEU A 23 19.87 65.64 -1.02
C LEU A 23 18.95 64.80 -1.94
N ARG A 24 19.42 63.78 -2.57
CA ARG A 24 18.51 62.85 -3.29
C ARG A 24 17.52 62.27 -2.27
N PRO A 25 16.20 62.40 -2.51
CA PRO A 25 15.23 61.68 -1.70
C PRO A 25 15.62 60.17 -1.73
N HIS A 26 15.82 59.59 -0.56
CA HIS A 26 16.01 58.15 -0.46
C HIS A 26 14.71 57.54 -0.92
N ASP A 27 14.71 56.89 -2.07
CA ASP A 27 13.56 56.10 -2.48
C ASP A 27 13.30 55.09 -1.35
N PRO A 28 12.09 55.00 -0.83
CA PRO A 28 11.78 54.01 0.21
C PRO A 28 12.17 52.66 -0.33
N ALA A 29 12.91 51.91 0.49
CA ALA A 29 13.22 50.52 0.15
C ALA A 29 11.93 49.79 -0.28
N PRO A 30 11.98 48.97 -1.34
CA PRO A 30 10.80 48.24 -1.76
C PRO A 30 10.24 47.47 -0.54
N PRO A 31 8.92 47.46 -0.35
CA PRO A 31 8.31 46.79 0.79
C PRO A 31 8.83 45.33 0.84
N GLU A 32 9.23 44.91 2.02
CA GLU A 32 9.66 43.56 2.27
C GLU A 32 8.55 42.59 1.78
N PRO A 33 8.86 41.56 0.97
CA PRO A 33 7.84 40.67 0.46
C PRO A 33 7.09 40.07 1.65
N ALA A 34 5.77 40.15 1.60
CA ALA A 34 4.92 39.57 2.65
C ALA A 34 5.36 38.11 2.93
N PRO A 35 5.43 37.70 4.19
CA PRO A 35 5.84 36.33 4.53
C PRO A 35 4.94 35.35 3.76
N VAL A 36 5.58 34.51 2.94
CA VAL A 36 4.88 33.43 2.22
C VAL A 36 4.24 32.53 3.28
N PRO A 37 2.92 32.33 3.25
CA PRO A 37 2.28 31.45 4.23
C PRO A 37 2.95 30.08 4.17
N PRO A 38 3.20 29.43 5.32
CA PRO A 38 3.84 28.13 5.37
C PRO A 38 3.03 27.17 4.50
N VAL A 39 3.72 26.48 3.56
CA VAL A 39 3.09 25.43 2.77
C VAL A 39 2.62 24.36 3.77
N PRO A 40 1.32 23.97 3.74
CA PRO A 40 0.83 22.93 4.64
C PRO A 40 1.73 21.70 4.55
N ALA A 41 2.14 21.16 5.69
CA ALA A 41 2.89 19.91 5.72
C ALA A 41 2.02 18.82 5.08
N THR A 42 2.45 18.28 3.94
CA THR A 42 1.75 17.19 3.26
C THR A 42 2.32 15.87 3.75
N SER A 43 1.45 14.97 4.23
CA SER A 43 1.81 13.58 4.48
C SER A 43 1.61 12.76 3.21
N SER A 44 2.47 11.77 2.99
CA SER A 44 2.32 10.84 1.87
C SER A 44 2.63 9.41 2.33
N VAL A 45 1.95 8.45 1.72
CA VAL A 45 2.20 7.02 1.91
C VAL A 45 2.35 6.35 0.56
N ARG A 46 3.39 5.56 0.40
CA ARG A 46 3.63 4.75 -0.80
C ARG A 46 3.11 3.34 -0.57
N LEU A 47 2.01 3.01 -1.24
CA LEU A 47 1.44 1.67 -1.26
C LEU A 47 2.01 0.89 -2.45
N LEU A 48 2.46 -0.34 -2.21
CA LEU A 48 2.84 -1.28 -3.26
C LEU A 48 1.86 -2.44 -3.22
N PHE A 49 1.21 -2.70 -4.35
CA PHE A 49 0.38 -3.89 -4.53
C PHE A 49 1.07 -4.83 -5.51
N ALA A 50 1.30 -6.06 -5.08
CA ALA A 50 1.68 -7.17 -5.95
C ALA A 50 0.47 -8.07 -6.16
N GLY A 51 0.39 -8.69 -7.33
CA GLY A 51 -0.67 -9.63 -7.68
C GLY A 51 -0.52 -10.99 -6.99
N ASP A 52 -0.92 -12.02 -7.72
CA ASP A 52 -1.04 -13.37 -7.20
C ASP A 52 0.33 -13.98 -6.85
N LEU A 53 0.50 -14.27 -5.58
CA LEU A 53 1.66 -14.96 -5.04
C LEU A 53 1.23 -16.38 -4.71
N MET A 54 1.52 -17.28 -5.62
CA MET A 54 1.20 -18.70 -5.51
C MET A 54 2.41 -19.57 -5.87
N GLN A 55 2.35 -20.86 -5.55
CA GLN A 55 3.43 -21.76 -5.82
C GLN A 55 2.94 -23.08 -6.43
N HIS A 56 3.35 -23.33 -7.66
CA HIS A 56 3.32 -24.67 -8.21
C HIS A 56 4.46 -25.53 -7.63
N MET A 57 4.34 -26.84 -7.73
CA MET A 57 5.34 -27.76 -7.17
C MET A 57 6.78 -27.50 -7.64
N PRO A 58 7.05 -27.07 -8.90
CA PRO A 58 8.41 -26.72 -9.29
C PRO A 58 9.02 -25.58 -8.47
N GLN A 59 8.23 -24.54 -8.08
CA GLN A 59 8.73 -23.47 -7.22
C GLN A 59 9.00 -23.96 -5.79
N VAL A 60 8.12 -24.82 -5.24
CA VAL A 60 8.33 -25.46 -3.93
C VAL A 60 9.60 -26.32 -3.94
N GLN A 61 9.81 -27.08 -5.01
CA GLN A 61 11.00 -27.93 -5.17
C GLN A 61 12.27 -27.09 -5.33
N ALA A 62 12.22 -26.01 -6.11
CA ALA A 62 13.35 -25.10 -6.31
C ALA A 62 13.80 -24.39 -5.03
N ALA A 63 12.88 -24.18 -4.08
CA ALA A 63 13.18 -23.59 -2.78
C ALA A 63 13.70 -24.61 -1.75
N ARG A 64 13.67 -25.92 -2.05
CA ARG A 64 14.07 -26.97 -1.09
C ARG A 64 15.56 -26.92 -0.78
N THR A 65 15.88 -27.00 0.50
CA THR A 65 17.23 -27.13 1.04
C THR A 65 17.36 -28.42 1.86
N ALA A 66 18.55 -28.69 2.40
CA ALA A 66 18.74 -29.83 3.31
C ALA A 66 17.89 -29.71 4.59
N ASP A 67 17.69 -28.48 5.08
CA ASP A 67 17.04 -28.19 6.35
C ASP A 67 15.62 -27.63 6.21
N GLY A 68 15.07 -27.55 4.98
CA GLY A 68 13.73 -27.02 4.75
C GLY A 68 13.54 -26.32 3.40
N PHE A 69 13.21 -25.03 3.41
CA PHE A 69 12.97 -24.25 2.21
C PHE A 69 13.55 -22.83 2.34
N ASP A 70 14.21 -22.37 1.29
CA ASP A 70 14.71 -20.98 1.15
C ASP A 70 14.12 -20.32 -0.10
N TYR A 71 13.31 -19.29 0.10
CA TYR A 71 12.69 -18.50 -0.96
C TYR A 71 13.42 -17.19 -1.26
N THR A 72 14.58 -16.94 -0.63
CA THR A 72 15.30 -15.67 -0.71
C THR A 72 15.64 -15.26 -2.14
N THR A 73 15.98 -16.26 -2.97
CA THR A 73 16.39 -16.02 -4.36
C THR A 73 15.24 -15.70 -5.29
N CYS A 74 14.02 -16.19 -5.03
CA CYS A 74 12.89 -15.94 -5.93
C CYS A 74 12.44 -14.47 -5.91
N PHE A 75 12.68 -13.75 -4.82
CA PHE A 75 12.29 -12.35 -4.66
C PHE A 75 13.41 -11.34 -4.96
N ARG A 76 14.62 -11.80 -5.33
CA ARG A 76 15.81 -10.94 -5.46
C ARG A 76 15.62 -9.72 -6.35
N TYR A 77 14.88 -9.85 -7.46
CA TYR A 77 14.69 -8.77 -8.44
C TYR A 77 13.59 -7.76 -8.06
N VAL A 78 12.73 -8.09 -7.10
CA VAL A 78 11.65 -7.21 -6.65
C VAL A 78 11.91 -6.63 -5.27
N ARG A 79 12.88 -7.15 -4.53
CA ARG A 79 13.19 -6.78 -3.14
C ARG A 79 13.30 -5.29 -2.92
N ASP A 80 14.02 -4.58 -3.79
CA ASP A 80 14.21 -3.13 -3.64
C ASP A 80 12.92 -2.33 -3.79
N ARG A 81 11.95 -2.84 -4.57
CA ARG A 81 10.64 -2.19 -4.72
C ARG A 81 9.81 -2.35 -3.45
N PHE A 82 9.81 -3.55 -2.87
CA PHE A 82 9.14 -3.80 -1.59
C PHE A 82 9.74 -2.96 -0.46
N ARG A 83 11.05 -2.88 -0.36
CA ARG A 83 11.75 -2.08 0.67
C ARG A 83 11.52 -0.57 0.57
N ARG A 84 11.16 -0.05 -0.60
CA ARG A 84 10.85 1.37 -0.82
C ARG A 84 9.39 1.71 -0.56
N ALA A 85 8.53 0.73 -0.39
CA ALA A 85 7.14 0.95 -0.04
C ALA A 85 6.99 1.23 1.46
N ASP A 86 6.05 2.09 1.81
CA ASP A 86 5.66 2.29 3.21
C ASP A 86 4.75 1.16 3.68
N LEU A 87 3.91 0.63 2.77
CA LEU A 87 3.09 -0.55 2.96
C LEU A 87 3.11 -1.41 1.68
N ALA A 88 3.53 -2.66 1.81
CA ALA A 88 3.52 -3.65 0.73
C ALA A 88 2.41 -4.69 0.97
N VAL A 89 1.59 -4.89 -0.04
CA VAL A 89 0.40 -5.74 -0.04
C VAL A 89 0.53 -6.79 -1.14
N VAL A 90 0.28 -8.06 -0.83
CA VAL A 90 0.32 -9.16 -1.79
C VAL A 90 -0.99 -9.96 -1.74
N ASN A 91 -1.45 -10.52 -2.86
CA ASN A 91 -2.46 -11.57 -2.85
C ASN A 91 -1.77 -12.91 -2.60
N LEU A 92 -1.93 -13.48 -1.40
CA LEU A 92 -1.38 -14.79 -1.07
C LEU A 92 -2.36 -15.88 -1.53
N GLU A 93 -2.13 -16.39 -2.75
CA GLU A 93 -3.05 -17.29 -3.44
C GLU A 93 -2.63 -18.76 -3.24
N THR A 94 -2.48 -19.13 -2.00
CA THR A 94 -2.21 -20.49 -1.52
C THR A 94 -2.52 -20.58 -0.05
N THR A 95 -2.92 -21.74 0.43
CA THR A 95 -2.91 -22.00 1.87
C THR A 95 -1.51 -22.43 2.32
N LEU A 96 -1.15 -22.14 3.56
CA LEU A 96 0.11 -22.56 4.15
C LEU A 96 -0.04 -23.91 4.87
N CYS A 97 1.02 -24.71 4.86
CA CYS A 97 1.08 -26.03 5.45
C CYS A 97 2.35 -26.20 6.28
N ALA A 98 2.19 -26.55 7.57
CA ALA A 98 3.31 -26.72 8.48
C ALA A 98 4.11 -28.02 8.24
N THR A 99 3.50 -29.06 7.69
CA THR A 99 4.11 -30.39 7.58
C THR A 99 3.85 -31.05 6.24
N GLY A 100 4.89 -31.23 5.43
CA GLY A 100 5.08 -32.21 4.34
C GLY A 100 4.01 -32.43 3.28
N ASN A 101 2.78 -31.99 3.47
CA ASN A 101 1.67 -32.23 2.54
C ASN A 101 1.52 -31.04 1.56
N TYR A 102 2.62 -30.64 0.94
CA TYR A 102 2.68 -29.56 -0.03
C TYR A 102 2.08 -30.00 -1.36
N ALA A 103 1.37 -29.08 -2.04
CA ALA A 103 0.74 -29.35 -3.32
C ALA A 103 0.69 -28.09 -4.19
N GLY A 104 0.78 -28.28 -5.50
CA GLY A 104 0.45 -27.31 -6.51
C GLY A 104 -0.98 -27.50 -7.03
N TYR A 105 -1.20 -27.13 -8.30
CA TYR A 105 -2.51 -27.28 -8.95
C TYR A 105 -3.07 -28.73 -8.79
N PRO A 106 -4.37 -28.90 -8.53
CA PRO A 106 -5.42 -27.87 -8.47
C PRO A 106 -5.65 -27.29 -7.05
N CYS A 107 -5.01 -27.79 -6.00
CA CYS A 107 -5.21 -27.35 -4.62
C CYS A 107 -3.87 -26.98 -3.97
N PHE A 108 -3.58 -25.69 -3.89
CA PHE A 108 -2.28 -25.19 -3.47
C PHE A 108 -2.08 -25.24 -1.97
N ARG A 109 -0.97 -25.81 -1.54
CA ARG A 109 -0.50 -25.84 -0.16
C ARG A 109 1.00 -25.62 -0.13
N SER A 110 1.42 -24.43 0.28
CA SER A 110 2.82 -24.02 0.33
C SER A 110 3.43 -24.22 1.72
N PRO A 111 4.75 -24.41 1.82
CA PRO A 111 5.43 -24.45 3.12
C PRO A 111 5.24 -23.15 3.91
N VAL A 112 5.10 -23.25 5.24
CA VAL A 112 4.99 -22.08 6.15
C VAL A 112 6.20 -21.14 6.01
N SER A 113 7.39 -21.65 5.69
CA SER A 113 8.59 -20.84 5.42
C SER A 113 8.43 -19.81 4.29
N LEU A 114 7.39 -19.93 3.45
CA LEU A 114 7.04 -18.86 2.51
C LEU A 114 6.67 -17.58 3.26
N ALA A 115 5.97 -17.68 4.39
CA ALA A 115 5.64 -16.50 5.20
C ALA A 115 6.89 -15.84 5.81
N ASP A 116 7.95 -16.60 6.13
CA ASP A 116 9.23 -16.04 6.55
C ASP A 116 9.84 -15.19 5.43
N ALA A 117 9.84 -15.72 4.22
CA ALA A 117 10.36 -15.02 3.06
C ALA A 117 9.54 -13.75 2.73
N LEU A 118 8.21 -13.77 2.92
CA LEU A 118 7.36 -12.59 2.76
C LEU A 118 7.67 -11.50 3.80
N ARG A 119 7.84 -11.88 5.07
CA ARG A 119 8.30 -10.96 6.12
C ARG A 119 9.64 -10.33 5.76
N ASP A 120 10.61 -11.14 5.36
CA ASP A 120 11.98 -10.69 5.02
C ASP A 120 12.02 -9.85 3.73
N LEU A 121 11.05 -10.04 2.84
CA LEU A 121 10.81 -9.20 1.67
C LEU A 121 10.29 -7.80 2.06
N GLY A 122 9.59 -7.71 3.20
CA GLY A 122 8.96 -6.48 3.68
C GLY A 122 7.46 -6.41 3.37
N VAL A 123 6.79 -7.55 3.19
CA VAL A 123 5.33 -7.61 3.05
C VAL A 123 4.68 -7.24 4.38
N ASN A 124 3.75 -6.30 4.34
CA ASN A 124 3.00 -5.84 5.50
C ASN A 124 1.60 -6.46 5.59
N VAL A 125 0.98 -6.73 4.43
CA VAL A 125 -0.39 -7.22 4.34
C VAL A 125 -0.49 -8.34 3.32
N ALA A 126 -1.15 -9.43 3.70
CA ALA A 126 -1.59 -10.52 2.83
C ALA A 126 -3.09 -10.42 2.58
N LEU A 127 -3.50 -10.33 1.32
CA LEU A 127 -4.88 -10.48 0.87
C LEU A 127 -5.15 -11.98 0.74
N LEU A 128 -6.18 -12.46 1.40
CA LEU A 128 -6.48 -13.89 1.49
C LEU A 128 -7.80 -14.27 0.81
N ALA A 129 -8.64 -13.31 0.39
CA ALA A 129 -9.83 -13.62 -0.40
C ALA A 129 -9.44 -13.83 -1.86
N ASN A 130 -9.22 -15.08 -2.21
CA ASN A 130 -8.96 -15.57 -3.57
C ASN A 130 -9.60 -16.95 -3.76
N ASN A 131 -9.56 -17.48 -4.97
CA ASN A 131 -10.21 -18.76 -5.29
C ASN A 131 -9.48 -19.97 -4.69
N HIS A 132 -8.25 -19.83 -4.20
CA HIS A 132 -7.45 -20.88 -3.56
C HIS A 132 -7.39 -20.78 -2.02
N CYS A 133 -8.12 -19.88 -1.43
CA CYS A 133 -8.09 -19.64 0.02
C CYS A 133 -8.60 -20.82 0.86
N CYS A 134 -9.38 -21.74 0.27
CA CYS A 134 -9.92 -22.93 0.95
C CYS A 134 -9.20 -24.25 0.62
N ASP A 135 -8.14 -24.25 -0.18
CA ASP A 135 -7.46 -25.45 -0.71
C ASP A 135 -6.93 -26.41 0.37
N GLY A 136 -6.49 -25.87 1.50
CA GLY A 136 -6.02 -26.66 2.64
C GLY A 136 -7.11 -27.00 3.66
N GLY A 137 -8.39 -26.68 3.38
CA GLY A 137 -9.50 -26.83 4.32
C GLY A 137 -9.27 -25.99 5.59
N LEU A 138 -9.98 -26.31 6.69
CA LEU A 138 -9.86 -25.57 7.95
C LEU A 138 -8.43 -25.52 8.51
N ARG A 139 -7.69 -26.61 8.35
CA ARG A 139 -6.29 -26.67 8.80
C ARG A 139 -5.42 -25.69 8.01
N GLY A 140 -5.60 -25.64 6.68
CA GLY A 140 -4.88 -24.70 5.81
C GLY A 140 -5.20 -23.25 6.17
N VAL A 141 -6.50 -22.92 6.34
CA VAL A 141 -6.93 -21.57 6.79
C VAL A 141 -6.24 -21.16 8.08
N ARG A 142 -6.36 -21.99 9.14
CA ARG A 142 -5.75 -21.68 10.44
C ARG A 142 -4.23 -21.57 10.35
N THR A 143 -3.57 -22.54 9.72
CA THR A 143 -2.11 -22.49 9.56
C THR A 143 -1.67 -21.22 8.82
N THR A 144 -2.44 -20.76 7.82
CA THR A 144 -2.12 -19.54 7.06
C THR A 144 -2.25 -18.31 7.96
N VAL A 145 -3.36 -18.16 8.66
CA VAL A 145 -3.61 -17.03 9.58
C VAL A 145 -2.54 -17.01 10.68
N ASP A 146 -2.37 -18.12 11.39
CA ASP A 146 -1.38 -18.25 12.48
C ASP A 146 0.04 -17.90 12.00
N ALA A 147 0.44 -18.42 10.83
CA ALA A 147 1.78 -18.18 10.28
C ALA A 147 2.03 -16.71 9.89
N LEU A 148 1.00 -16.00 9.42
CA LEU A 148 1.08 -14.57 9.12
C LEU A 148 1.14 -13.74 10.40
N ASP A 149 0.28 -14.04 11.38
CA ASP A 149 0.23 -13.33 12.66
C ASP A 149 1.54 -13.48 13.45
N GLU A 150 2.10 -14.69 13.53
CA GLU A 150 3.40 -14.95 14.16
C GLU A 150 4.54 -14.10 13.55
N ARG A 151 4.39 -13.67 12.30
CA ARG A 151 5.38 -12.89 11.56
C ARG A 151 5.05 -11.41 11.47
N GLY A 152 3.95 -10.99 12.10
CA GLY A 152 3.48 -9.61 12.08
C GLY A 152 2.99 -9.15 10.71
N ILE A 153 2.62 -10.10 9.82
CA ILE A 153 2.00 -9.79 8.53
C ILE A 153 0.49 -9.72 8.76
N ARG A 154 -0.09 -8.53 8.59
CA ARG A 154 -1.53 -8.35 8.70
C ARG A 154 -2.25 -9.06 7.54
N HIS A 155 -3.48 -9.46 7.75
CA HIS A 155 -4.27 -10.15 6.72
C HIS A 155 -5.72 -9.69 6.70
N THR A 156 -6.42 -9.95 5.59
CA THR A 156 -7.86 -9.75 5.45
C THR A 156 -8.41 -10.58 4.29
N GLY A 157 -9.73 -10.75 4.28
CA GLY A 157 -10.44 -11.44 3.19
C GLY A 157 -10.79 -12.89 3.46
N MET A 158 -9.95 -13.65 4.16
CA MET A 158 -10.20 -14.96 4.75
C MET A 158 -9.82 -14.91 6.23
N PHE A 159 -10.62 -15.54 7.08
CA PHE A 159 -10.51 -15.44 8.53
C PHE A 159 -10.68 -16.82 9.16
N SER A 160 -9.96 -17.08 10.25
CA SER A 160 -10.00 -18.34 10.98
C SER A 160 -11.34 -18.56 11.72
N ASP A 161 -11.99 -17.47 12.12
CA ASP A 161 -13.28 -17.45 12.81
C ASP A 161 -13.92 -16.06 12.82
N SER A 162 -15.01 -15.89 13.57
CA SER A 162 -15.74 -14.62 13.70
C SER A 162 -14.98 -13.54 14.46
N THR A 163 -14.10 -13.88 15.38
CA THR A 163 -13.29 -12.92 16.12
C THR A 163 -12.22 -12.31 15.21
N ASP A 164 -11.55 -13.17 14.45
CA ASP A 164 -10.59 -12.74 13.43
C ASP A 164 -11.26 -11.86 12.36
N TYR A 165 -12.46 -12.24 11.88
CA TYR A 165 -13.25 -11.41 10.97
C TYR A 165 -13.57 -10.03 11.57
N GLN A 166 -13.98 -9.95 12.81
CA GLN A 166 -14.29 -8.66 13.45
C GLN A 166 -13.06 -7.75 13.58
N THR A 167 -11.90 -8.35 13.80
CA THR A 167 -10.63 -7.63 13.97
C THR A 167 -10.03 -7.16 12.65
N ASN A 168 -10.16 -7.97 11.59
CA ASN A 168 -9.44 -7.78 10.34
C ASN A 168 -10.33 -7.47 9.12
N ASN A 169 -11.64 -7.20 9.33
CA ASN A 169 -12.57 -6.79 8.27
C ASN A 169 -13.52 -5.65 8.71
N PRO A 170 -13.35 -4.41 8.23
CA PRO A 170 -12.26 -3.90 7.42
C PRO A 170 -10.92 -3.93 8.17
N LEU A 171 -9.82 -4.10 7.42
CA LEU A 171 -8.48 -4.00 7.99
C LEU A 171 -8.07 -2.54 8.06
N TYR A 172 -7.85 -2.02 9.27
CA TYR A 172 -7.37 -0.65 9.48
C TYR A 172 -5.85 -0.61 9.59
N LEU A 173 -5.24 0.29 8.85
CA LEU A 173 -3.81 0.53 8.77
C LEU A 173 -3.53 2.02 8.96
N GLU A 174 -2.41 2.33 9.60
CA GLU A 174 -1.90 3.69 9.68
C GLU A 174 -0.42 3.72 9.30
N ARG A 175 -0.06 4.69 8.45
CA ARG A 175 1.33 4.91 8.07
C ARG A 175 1.54 6.39 7.72
N ASN A 176 2.59 6.99 8.29
CA ASN A 176 2.93 8.40 8.08
C ASN A 176 1.77 9.37 8.41
N GLY A 177 0.92 9.01 9.39
CA GLY A 177 -0.26 9.78 9.78
C GLY A 177 -1.44 9.64 8.81
N ILE A 178 -1.38 8.75 7.81
CA ILE A 178 -2.49 8.45 6.89
C ILE A 178 -3.16 7.15 7.34
N ARG A 179 -4.47 7.21 7.53
CA ARG A 179 -5.33 6.11 8.00
C ARG A 179 -6.06 5.49 6.82
N ILE A 180 -5.93 4.18 6.68
CA ILE A 180 -6.42 3.42 5.52
C ILE A 180 -7.34 2.32 6.04
N ALA A 181 -8.54 2.21 5.46
CA ALA A 181 -9.37 1.02 5.58
C ALA A 181 -9.19 0.15 4.33
N LEU A 182 -8.82 -1.11 4.51
CA LEU A 182 -8.62 -2.05 3.41
C LEU A 182 -9.63 -3.18 3.52
N VAL A 183 -10.30 -3.50 2.39
CA VAL A 183 -11.22 -4.63 2.26
C VAL A 183 -10.80 -5.51 1.09
N ASN A 184 -11.03 -6.82 1.22
CA ASN A 184 -10.63 -7.79 0.19
C ASN A 184 -11.76 -8.79 -0.06
N TYR A 185 -12.07 -9.05 -1.34
CA TYR A 185 -13.17 -9.92 -1.77
C TYR A 185 -12.74 -10.85 -2.90
N THR A 186 -13.37 -12.04 -2.97
CA THR A 186 -13.16 -13.00 -4.07
C THR A 186 -14.46 -13.41 -4.74
N TYR A 187 -14.36 -13.68 -6.04
CA TYR A 187 -15.50 -14.15 -6.84
C TYR A 187 -15.86 -15.61 -6.57
N SER A 188 -14.93 -16.42 -6.03
CA SER A 188 -15.10 -17.85 -5.88
C SER A 188 -14.11 -18.43 -4.85
N THR A 189 -14.37 -19.67 -4.43
CA THR A 189 -13.46 -20.57 -3.72
C THR A 189 -13.23 -21.87 -4.51
N ASN A 190 -13.31 -21.77 -5.85
CA ASN A 190 -13.24 -22.91 -6.77
C ASN A 190 -14.26 -24.03 -6.44
N GLY A 191 -15.43 -23.65 -5.91
CA GLY A 191 -16.48 -24.59 -5.51
C GLY A 191 -16.21 -25.32 -4.21
N LEU A 192 -15.09 -25.06 -3.53
CA LEU A 192 -14.84 -25.63 -2.21
C LEU A 192 -15.70 -24.92 -1.16
N PRO A 193 -16.33 -25.66 -0.22
CA PRO A 193 -17.06 -25.05 0.87
C PRO A 193 -16.10 -24.32 1.80
N VAL A 194 -16.50 -23.14 2.29
CA VAL A 194 -15.77 -22.46 3.36
C VAL A 194 -15.89 -23.28 4.64
N PRO A 195 -14.79 -23.78 5.21
CA PRO A 195 -14.84 -24.72 6.32
C PRO A 195 -15.15 -24.00 7.63
N ARG A 196 -16.24 -24.35 8.32
CA ARG A 196 -16.59 -23.73 9.63
C ARG A 196 -15.52 -24.01 10.69
N PRO A 197 -15.17 -23.02 11.57
CA PRO A 197 -15.79 -21.69 11.73
C PRO A 197 -15.17 -20.59 10.85
N ALA A 198 -14.29 -20.93 9.87
CA ALA A 198 -13.67 -19.95 8.99
C ALA A 198 -14.68 -19.16 8.17
N LEU A 199 -14.28 -17.96 7.77
CA LEU A 199 -15.06 -17.04 6.96
C LEU A 199 -14.21 -16.57 5.77
N VAL A 200 -14.87 -16.30 4.65
CA VAL A 200 -14.27 -15.70 3.45
C VAL A 200 -15.20 -14.61 2.96
N ASN A 201 -14.65 -13.50 2.50
CA ASN A 201 -15.40 -12.40 1.91
C ASN A 201 -15.76 -12.69 0.45
N PRO A 202 -17.01 -13.02 0.13
CA PRO A 202 -17.42 -13.22 -1.25
C PRO A 202 -17.63 -11.88 -1.97
N LEU A 203 -17.54 -11.88 -3.29
CA LEU A 203 -17.91 -10.77 -4.15
C LEU A 203 -19.47 -10.67 -4.24
N ASP A 204 -20.07 -10.29 -3.13
CA ASP A 204 -21.52 -10.15 -2.94
C ASP A 204 -21.86 -8.73 -2.51
N THR A 205 -22.73 -8.05 -3.24
CA THR A 205 -23.02 -6.62 -3.03
C THR A 205 -23.68 -6.33 -1.69
N VAL A 206 -24.46 -7.27 -1.13
CA VAL A 206 -25.09 -7.09 0.19
C VAL A 206 -24.06 -7.15 1.29
N ARG A 207 -23.16 -8.15 1.23
CA ARG A 207 -22.04 -8.29 2.19
C ARG A 207 -21.07 -7.12 2.06
N MET A 208 -20.69 -6.79 0.84
CA MET A 208 -19.79 -5.65 0.57
C MET A 208 -20.35 -4.33 1.09
N ALA A 209 -21.65 -4.06 0.87
CA ALA A 209 -22.32 -2.87 1.40
C ALA A 209 -22.30 -2.83 2.92
N ALA A 210 -22.57 -3.97 3.59
CA ALA A 210 -22.53 -4.08 5.02
C ALA A 210 -21.12 -3.85 5.60
N ASP A 211 -20.08 -4.41 4.96
CA ASP A 211 -18.69 -4.19 5.37
C ASP A 211 -18.26 -2.74 5.21
N LEU A 212 -18.58 -2.12 4.06
CA LEU A 212 -18.26 -0.72 3.79
C LEU A 212 -19.02 0.25 4.70
N ALA A 213 -20.24 -0.09 5.12
CA ALA A 213 -21.02 0.69 6.07
C ALA A 213 -20.44 0.68 7.50
N ARG A 214 -19.59 -0.29 7.84
CA ARG A 214 -18.87 -0.34 9.12
C ARG A 214 -17.70 0.63 9.19
N ILE A 215 -17.27 1.16 8.05
CA ILE A 215 -16.14 2.10 8.01
C ILE A 215 -16.63 3.48 8.43
N ASP A 216 -16.16 3.96 9.56
CA ASP A 216 -16.33 5.35 9.95
C ASP A 216 -15.46 6.24 9.04
N ARG A 217 -16.12 7.01 8.17
CA ARG A 217 -15.48 7.85 7.15
C ARG A 217 -14.67 9.00 7.74
N ASP A 218 -15.01 9.45 8.95
CA ASP A 218 -14.28 10.51 9.63
C ASP A 218 -13.00 9.97 10.29
N SER A 219 -12.90 8.65 10.47
CA SER A 219 -11.75 7.99 11.06
C SER A 219 -10.69 7.52 10.06
N VAL A 220 -10.96 7.59 8.75
CA VAL A 220 -10.04 7.13 7.69
C VAL A 220 -9.84 8.20 6.62
N ASP A 221 -8.64 8.22 6.04
CA ASP A 221 -8.29 9.17 4.98
C ASP A 221 -8.52 8.57 3.59
N CYS A 222 -8.49 7.23 3.48
CA CYS A 222 -8.87 6.54 2.25
C CYS A 222 -9.35 5.10 2.51
N ILE A 223 -10.13 4.58 1.54
CA ILE A 223 -10.57 3.19 1.50
C ILE A 223 -9.94 2.52 0.29
N VAL A 224 -9.36 1.34 0.50
CA VAL A 224 -8.77 0.52 -0.56
C VAL A 224 -9.55 -0.78 -0.66
N ALA A 225 -10.18 -1.03 -1.81
CA ALA A 225 -10.84 -2.29 -2.09
C ALA A 225 -9.98 -3.13 -3.03
N CYS A 226 -9.55 -4.30 -2.56
CA CYS A 226 -8.83 -5.30 -3.33
C CYS A 226 -9.79 -6.42 -3.72
N VAL A 227 -9.82 -6.77 -4.99
CA VAL A 227 -10.79 -7.75 -5.50
C VAL A 227 -10.09 -8.79 -6.36
N HIS A 228 -10.28 -10.05 -6.01
CA HIS A 228 -9.84 -11.19 -6.81
C HIS A 228 -11.01 -11.66 -7.69
N TRP A 229 -10.93 -11.39 -9.00
CA TRP A 229 -12.05 -11.54 -9.92
C TRP A 229 -11.63 -11.67 -11.38
N GLY A 230 -12.57 -11.92 -12.27
CA GLY A 230 -12.39 -11.95 -13.72
C GLY A 230 -12.15 -13.35 -14.26
N ASN A 231 -11.89 -13.43 -15.54
CA ASN A 231 -11.60 -14.67 -16.24
C ASN A 231 -10.12 -14.74 -16.59
N GLU A 232 -9.50 -15.90 -16.37
CA GLU A 232 -8.11 -16.13 -16.75
C GLU A 232 -7.87 -15.86 -18.24
N TYR A 233 -6.69 -15.36 -18.59
CA TYR A 233 -6.24 -15.07 -19.95
C TYR A 233 -6.99 -13.92 -20.65
N GLU A 234 -7.98 -13.30 -20.02
CA GLU A 234 -8.69 -12.14 -20.56
C GLU A 234 -7.95 -10.84 -20.22
N ARG A 235 -7.75 -9.99 -21.23
CA ARG A 235 -7.04 -8.69 -21.05
C ARG A 235 -7.99 -7.52 -20.78
N HIS A 236 -9.27 -7.70 -21.04
CA HIS A 236 -10.27 -6.67 -20.87
C HIS A 236 -11.23 -7.02 -19.73
N PRO A 237 -11.63 -6.04 -18.93
CA PRO A 237 -12.57 -6.29 -17.86
C PRO A 237 -13.92 -6.75 -18.42
N ASP A 238 -14.51 -7.76 -17.81
CA ASP A 238 -15.82 -8.26 -18.16
C ASP A 238 -16.95 -7.37 -17.60
N ALA A 239 -18.21 -7.74 -17.87
CA ALA A 239 -19.36 -6.98 -17.41
C ALA A 239 -19.53 -7.02 -15.88
N GLN A 240 -19.14 -8.12 -15.22
CA GLN A 240 -19.19 -8.24 -13.76
C GLN A 240 -18.18 -7.32 -13.11
N GLN A 241 -16.93 -7.33 -13.57
CA GLN A 241 -15.88 -6.44 -13.08
C GLN A 241 -16.28 -4.97 -13.18
N ARG A 242 -16.83 -4.55 -14.33
CA ARG A 242 -17.34 -3.17 -14.51
C ARG A 242 -18.47 -2.81 -13.56
N ARG A 243 -19.44 -3.74 -13.35
CA ARG A 243 -20.55 -3.51 -12.41
C ARG A 243 -20.04 -3.38 -10.97
N MET A 244 -19.13 -4.28 -10.54
CA MET A 244 -18.59 -4.27 -9.18
C MET A 244 -17.69 -3.05 -8.92
N ALA A 245 -16.87 -2.64 -9.88
CA ALA A 245 -16.10 -1.40 -9.78
C ALA A 245 -17.03 -0.17 -9.65
N GLY A 246 -18.13 -0.13 -10.42
CA GLY A 246 -19.16 0.90 -10.29
C GLY A 246 -19.86 0.87 -8.93
N PHE A 247 -20.13 -0.33 -8.38
CA PHE A 247 -20.69 -0.50 -7.05
C PHE A 247 -19.74 0.04 -5.98
N LEU A 248 -18.48 -0.39 -5.96
CA LEU A 248 -17.45 0.06 -5.00
C LEU A 248 -17.30 1.58 -5.02
N ARG A 249 -17.20 2.19 -6.20
CA ARG A 249 -17.11 3.66 -6.34
C ARG A 249 -18.28 4.41 -5.74
N ARG A 250 -19.50 3.84 -5.75
CA ARG A 250 -20.70 4.49 -5.16
C ARG A 250 -20.77 4.35 -3.64
N HIS A 251 -20.06 3.38 -3.08
CA HIS A 251 -20.09 3.09 -1.64
C HIS A 251 -18.81 3.53 -0.90
N GLY A 252 -17.86 4.12 -1.58
CA GLY A 252 -16.64 4.61 -0.99
C GLY A 252 -15.64 5.10 -1.92
#